data_2580394e40231a879ea14012d71c3bed
#
_entry.id   2580394e40231a879ea14012d71c3bed
#
_cell.length_a   1.000
_cell.length_b   1.000
_cell.length_c   1.000
_cell.angle_alpha   90.00
_cell.angle_beta   90.00
_cell.angle_gamma   90.00
#
_symmetry.space_group_name_H-M   'P 1'
#
loop_
_entity.id
_entity.type
_entity.pdbx_description
1 polymer ?
#
loop_
_entity_poly.entity_id
_entity_poly.type
_entity_poly.pdbx_seq_one_letter_code
_entity_poly.pdbx_strand_id
1 'polypeptide(L)'
;EEFYCYKFRSMFLNPIADLEQVQKNDPRITRIGKFIRKTSIDELPQFFNVLLGDMSVVGPRPHMVSHTEMYAKSVDKFMVRHFIKPGITGLAQINGFRGEVETEKDIINRVKYDIFYLENWSLLLDFKIIFVTIINAIKGEKKAY
;
A
#
# COMPACT_ATOMS: atom_id res chain seq x y z
N GLU A 1 -2.54 -4.59 15.90
CA GLU A 1 -4.00 -4.38 15.91
C GLU A 1 -4.53 -4.33 14.49
N GLU A 2 -5.73 -4.91 14.29
CA GLU A 2 -6.45 -4.83 13.02
C GLU A 2 -7.28 -3.54 13.00
N PHE A 3 -7.42 -2.91 11.83
CA PHE A 3 -8.23 -1.71 11.65
C PHE A 3 -8.86 -1.68 10.26
N TYR A 4 -9.93 -0.91 10.10
CA TYR A 4 -10.58 -0.70 8.81
C TYR A 4 -9.87 0.40 8.02
N CYS A 5 -9.29 0.05 6.88
CA CYS A 5 -8.62 0.97 5.99
C CYS A 5 -9.65 1.67 5.07
N TYR A 6 -9.87 2.96 5.26
CA TYR A 6 -10.84 3.73 4.47
C TYR A 6 -10.36 3.98 3.05
N LYS A 7 -11.26 3.72 2.07
CA LYS A 7 -11.00 3.99 0.64
C LYS A 7 -12.29 4.38 -0.07
N PHE A 8 -12.17 5.17 -1.14
CA PHE A 8 -13.29 5.33 -2.06
C PHE A 8 -13.51 4.04 -2.85
N ARG A 9 -14.78 3.71 -3.06
CA ARG A 9 -15.14 2.53 -3.84
C ARG A 9 -14.76 2.72 -5.29
N SER A 10 -13.87 1.88 -5.77
CA SER A 10 -13.40 1.86 -7.17
C SER A 10 -13.91 0.66 -7.97
N MET A 11 -14.61 -0.27 -7.32
CA MET A 11 -15.07 -1.53 -7.89
C MET A 11 -16.58 -1.69 -7.76
N PHE A 12 -17.16 -2.51 -8.66
CA PHE A 12 -18.52 -3.01 -8.47
C PHE A 12 -18.61 -3.81 -7.18
N LEU A 13 -19.81 -3.84 -6.57
CA LEU A 13 -20.05 -4.70 -5.41
C LEU A 13 -19.86 -6.16 -5.82
N ASN A 14 -19.00 -6.86 -5.08
CA ASN A 14 -18.74 -8.27 -5.31
C ASN A 14 -18.41 -8.95 -3.97
N PRO A 15 -18.77 -10.23 -3.79
CA PRO A 15 -18.60 -10.96 -2.53
C PRO A 15 -17.15 -11.36 -2.24
N ILE A 16 -16.25 -11.26 -3.21
CA ILE A 16 -14.85 -11.69 -3.11
C ILE A 16 -13.86 -10.53 -3.00
N ALA A 17 -14.37 -9.29 -2.77
CA ALA A 17 -13.53 -8.10 -2.71
C ALA A 17 -12.43 -8.17 -1.65
N ASP A 18 -12.70 -8.81 -0.53
CA ASP A 18 -11.80 -8.94 0.61
C ASP A 18 -10.93 -10.22 0.57
N LEU A 19 -11.12 -11.06 -0.43
CA LEU A 19 -10.43 -12.34 -0.56
C LEU A 19 -9.38 -12.35 -1.67
N GLU A 20 -9.63 -11.61 -2.75
CA GLU A 20 -8.77 -11.61 -3.92
C GLU A 20 -8.11 -10.25 -4.17
N GLN A 21 -6.80 -10.29 -4.40
CA GLN A 21 -6.08 -9.11 -4.88
C GLN A 21 -6.59 -8.67 -6.25
N VAL A 22 -6.56 -7.36 -6.45
CA VAL A 22 -6.92 -6.75 -7.72
C VAL A 22 -5.80 -6.99 -8.72
N GLN A 23 -6.15 -7.56 -9.87
CA GLN A 23 -5.22 -7.86 -10.97
C GLN A 23 -5.21 -6.74 -12.02
N LYS A 24 -4.20 -6.79 -12.89
CA LYS A 24 -4.13 -5.89 -14.04
C LYS A 24 -5.33 -6.11 -14.97
N ASN A 25 -6.04 -5.04 -15.30
CA ASN A 25 -7.27 -5.07 -16.11
C ASN A 25 -8.44 -5.83 -15.47
N ASP A 26 -8.51 -5.87 -14.16
CA ASP A 26 -9.57 -6.50 -13.41
C ASP A 26 -10.96 -5.99 -13.85
N PRO A 27 -11.88 -6.87 -14.31
CA PRO A 27 -13.19 -6.48 -14.81
C PRO A 27 -14.09 -5.90 -13.70
N ARG A 28 -13.76 -6.12 -12.43
CA ARG A 28 -14.49 -5.58 -11.29
C ARG A 28 -14.30 -4.07 -11.13
N ILE A 29 -13.28 -3.47 -11.77
CA ILE A 29 -12.98 -2.05 -11.64
C ILE A 29 -13.91 -1.22 -12.54
N THR A 30 -14.59 -0.23 -11.96
CA THR A 30 -15.46 0.70 -12.71
C THR A 30 -14.62 1.66 -13.57
N ARG A 31 -15.26 2.35 -14.55
CA ARG A 31 -14.57 3.39 -15.34
C ARG A 31 -13.99 4.51 -14.47
N ILE A 32 -14.78 5.00 -13.52
CA ILE A 32 -14.34 6.00 -12.54
C ILE A 32 -13.28 5.39 -11.63
N GLY A 33 -13.44 4.12 -11.23
CA GLY A 33 -12.48 3.37 -10.45
C GLY A 33 -11.08 3.35 -11.07
N LYS A 34 -10.98 3.14 -12.38
CA LYS A 34 -9.69 3.19 -13.09
C LYS A 34 -9.01 4.55 -12.95
N PHE A 35 -9.77 5.64 -13.07
CA PHE A 35 -9.22 6.99 -12.91
C PHE A 35 -8.75 7.26 -11.48
N ILE A 36 -9.60 7.03 -10.47
CA ILE A 36 -9.24 7.33 -9.07
C ILE A 36 -8.11 6.44 -8.55
N ARG A 37 -8.00 5.19 -9.01
CA ARG A 37 -6.87 4.30 -8.70
C ARG A 37 -5.56 4.77 -9.32
N LYS A 38 -5.60 5.16 -10.62
CA LYS A 38 -4.43 5.67 -11.33
C LYS A 38 -3.86 6.95 -10.70
N THR A 39 -4.72 7.78 -10.13
CA THR A 39 -4.35 9.03 -9.46
C THR A 39 -4.20 8.90 -7.94
N SER A 40 -4.45 7.70 -7.39
CA SER A 40 -4.44 7.41 -5.95
C SER A 40 -5.48 8.22 -5.14
N ILE A 41 -6.45 8.83 -5.79
CA ILE A 41 -7.55 9.54 -5.14
C ILE A 41 -8.39 8.59 -4.27
N ASP A 42 -8.50 7.31 -4.67
CA ASP A 42 -9.20 6.29 -3.89
C ASP A 42 -8.60 6.07 -2.49
N GLU A 43 -7.35 6.42 -2.28
CA GLU A 43 -6.65 6.28 -1.00
C GLU A 43 -6.73 7.53 -0.10
N LEU A 44 -7.28 8.66 -0.58
CA LEU A 44 -7.42 9.88 0.23
C LEU A 44 -8.18 9.68 1.55
N PRO A 45 -9.25 8.84 1.64
CA PRO A 45 -9.91 8.62 2.91
C PRO A 45 -9.02 7.99 4.00
N GLN A 46 -7.85 7.41 3.65
CA GLN A 46 -6.90 6.91 4.65
C GLN A 46 -6.32 8.03 5.54
N PHE A 47 -6.43 9.30 5.14
CA PHE A 47 -6.10 10.40 6.04
C PHE A 47 -6.98 10.43 7.29
N PHE A 48 -8.21 9.92 7.24
CA PHE A 48 -9.01 9.71 8.46
C PHE A 48 -8.39 8.64 9.35
N ASN A 49 -7.81 7.56 8.79
CA ASN A 49 -7.07 6.58 9.59
C ASN A 49 -5.82 7.20 10.26
N VAL A 50 -5.17 8.16 9.58
CA VAL A 50 -4.03 8.88 10.18
C VAL A 50 -4.51 9.74 11.36
N LEU A 51 -5.62 10.47 11.20
CA LEU A 51 -6.20 11.30 12.26
C LEU A 51 -6.68 10.47 13.46
N LEU A 52 -7.23 9.28 13.22
CA LEU A 52 -7.66 8.34 14.25
C LEU A 52 -6.48 7.63 14.93
N GLY A 53 -5.30 7.70 14.34
CA GLY A 53 -4.09 7.10 14.90
C GLY A 53 -3.84 5.65 14.48
N ASP A 54 -4.62 5.09 13.56
CA ASP A 54 -4.43 3.74 13.01
C ASP A 54 -3.25 3.67 12.03
N MET A 55 -3.03 4.76 11.29
CA MET A 55 -2.00 4.87 10.25
C MET A 55 -1.08 6.07 10.46
N SER A 56 0.03 6.06 9.74
CA SER A 56 0.90 7.21 9.50
C SER A 56 0.78 7.67 8.04
N VAL A 57 1.22 8.89 7.72
CA VAL A 57 1.34 9.33 6.32
C VAL A 57 2.39 8.50 5.60
N VAL A 58 3.56 8.28 6.24
CA VAL A 58 4.66 7.47 5.69
C VAL A 58 4.86 6.23 6.55
N GLY A 59 5.00 5.08 5.91
CA GLY A 59 5.23 3.80 6.57
C GLY A 59 5.03 2.61 5.62
N PRO A 60 5.20 1.38 6.11
CA PRO A 60 4.90 0.17 5.35
C PRO A 60 3.45 0.11 4.88
N ARG A 61 3.21 -0.29 3.64
CA ARG A 61 1.85 -0.42 3.12
C ARG A 61 1.07 -1.50 3.90
N PRO A 62 -0.17 -1.22 4.37
CA PRO A 62 -0.99 -2.23 5.04
C PRO A 62 -1.37 -3.35 4.07
N HIS A 63 -1.46 -4.57 4.57
CA HIS A 63 -1.94 -5.75 3.85
C HIS A 63 -3.26 -6.24 4.48
N MET A 64 -4.05 -6.97 3.70
CA MET A 64 -5.19 -7.71 4.23
C MET A 64 -4.70 -8.75 5.25
N VAL A 65 -5.48 -9.02 6.29
CA VAL A 65 -5.11 -9.95 7.37
C VAL A 65 -4.75 -11.33 6.82
N SER A 66 -5.55 -11.86 5.90
CA SER A 66 -5.29 -13.15 5.23
C SER A 66 -3.93 -13.21 4.53
N HIS A 67 -3.53 -12.12 3.88
CA HIS A 67 -2.22 -12.03 3.22
C HIS A 67 -1.08 -11.88 4.22
N THR A 68 -1.31 -11.19 5.34
CA THR A 68 -0.33 -11.06 6.42
C THR A 68 0.04 -12.42 6.99
N GLU A 69 -0.94 -13.27 7.28
CA GLU A 69 -0.72 -14.64 7.77
C GLU A 69 0.03 -15.51 6.77
N MET A 70 -0.30 -15.40 5.48
CA MET A 70 0.37 -16.13 4.42
C MET A 70 1.85 -15.72 4.29
N TYR A 71 2.12 -14.41 4.22
CA TYR A 71 3.49 -13.90 4.05
C TYR A 71 4.35 -14.08 5.31
N ALA A 72 3.76 -14.02 6.51
CA ALA A 72 4.48 -14.26 7.75
C ALA A 72 5.08 -15.67 7.83
N LYS A 73 4.48 -16.66 7.14
CA LYS A 73 4.96 -18.04 7.09
C LYS A 73 6.06 -18.25 6.03
N SER A 74 6.05 -17.49 4.95
CA SER A 74 6.91 -17.70 3.77
C SER A 74 8.07 -16.71 3.67
N VAL A 75 7.94 -15.51 4.25
CA VAL A 75 8.94 -14.45 4.11
C VAL A 75 9.60 -14.16 5.44
N ASP A 76 10.91 -14.37 5.47
CA ASP A 76 11.72 -14.06 6.67
C ASP A 76 11.58 -12.58 7.05
N LYS A 77 11.50 -12.31 8.37
CA LYS A 77 11.36 -10.97 8.96
C LYS A 77 10.13 -10.17 8.49
N PHE A 78 9.15 -10.81 7.83
CA PHE A 78 7.93 -10.12 7.39
C PHE A 78 7.26 -9.33 8.52
N MET A 79 7.22 -9.87 9.72
CA MET A 79 6.55 -9.26 10.88
C MET A 79 7.26 -8.02 11.42
N VAL A 80 8.54 -7.80 11.12
CA VAL A 80 9.30 -6.62 11.56
C VAL A 80 8.67 -5.31 11.08
N ARG A 81 8.06 -5.31 9.91
CA ARG A 81 7.34 -4.16 9.37
C ARG A 81 6.16 -3.67 10.22
N HIS A 82 5.66 -4.50 11.13
CA HIS A 82 4.53 -4.18 12.02
C HIS A 82 4.97 -3.50 13.33
N PHE A 83 6.26 -3.26 13.52
CA PHE A 83 6.75 -2.48 14.67
C PHE A 83 6.46 -0.98 14.58
N ILE A 84 6.08 -0.51 13.39
CA ILE A 84 5.64 0.86 13.14
C ILE A 84 4.26 0.87 12.49
N LYS A 85 3.57 2.00 12.59
CA LYS A 85 2.25 2.16 11.96
C LYS A 85 2.36 2.04 10.45
N PRO A 86 1.38 1.39 9.80
CA PRO A 86 1.31 1.36 8.34
C PRO A 86 1.13 2.77 7.77
N GLY A 87 1.67 2.99 6.57
CA GLY A 87 1.62 4.28 5.88
C GLY A 87 0.66 4.31 4.69
N ILE A 88 0.15 5.52 4.38
CA ILE A 88 -0.52 5.78 3.10
C ILE A 88 0.48 5.61 1.97
N THR A 89 1.69 6.13 2.14
CA THR A 89 2.83 5.92 1.26
C THR A 89 4.02 5.36 2.02
N GLY A 90 5.03 4.87 1.30
CA GLY A 90 6.21 4.29 1.94
C GLY A 90 7.36 4.08 0.97
N LEU A 91 8.53 3.76 1.53
CA LEU A 91 9.76 3.61 0.76
C LEU A 91 9.64 2.51 -0.31
N ALA A 92 9.02 1.37 0.01
CA ALA A 92 8.77 0.30 -0.96
C ALA A 92 7.89 0.78 -2.13
N GLN A 93 6.85 1.56 -1.84
CA GLN A 93 5.90 2.05 -2.83
C GLN A 93 6.59 2.96 -3.86
N ILE A 94 7.38 3.94 -3.41
CA ILE A 94 8.09 4.86 -4.33
C ILE A 94 9.19 4.18 -5.15
N ASN A 95 9.63 2.99 -4.73
CA ASN A 95 10.60 2.15 -5.45
C ASN A 95 9.92 1.09 -6.35
N GLY A 96 8.62 1.24 -6.64
CA GLY A 96 7.89 0.41 -7.60
C GLY A 96 7.26 -0.87 -7.04
N PHE A 97 7.26 -1.06 -5.71
CA PHE A 97 6.64 -2.22 -5.04
C PHE A 97 5.26 -1.88 -4.44
N ARG A 98 4.48 -1.03 -5.12
CA ARG A 98 3.14 -0.63 -4.69
C ARG A 98 2.05 -1.60 -5.11
N GLY A 99 2.11 -2.11 -6.33
CA GLY A 99 1.08 -2.88 -7.00
C GLY A 99 0.89 -4.30 -6.47
N GLU A 100 0.34 -5.15 -7.31
CA GLU A 100 0.17 -6.58 -7.07
C GLU A 100 1.52 -7.24 -6.73
N VAL A 101 1.48 -8.24 -5.87
CA VAL A 101 2.60 -9.15 -5.60
C VAL A 101 2.50 -10.29 -6.60
N GLU A 102 3.23 -10.18 -7.71
CA GLU A 102 3.23 -11.19 -8.77
C GLU A 102 4.17 -12.36 -8.45
N THR A 103 5.25 -12.07 -7.72
CA THR A 103 6.28 -13.05 -7.37
C THR A 103 6.67 -12.97 -5.90
N GLU A 104 7.24 -14.06 -5.39
CA GLU A 104 7.84 -14.07 -4.05
C GLU A 104 8.94 -13.00 -3.89
N LYS A 105 9.67 -12.70 -4.96
CA LYS A 105 10.68 -11.63 -4.98
C LYS A 105 10.08 -10.25 -4.72
N ASP A 106 8.86 -9.99 -5.18
CA ASP A 106 8.20 -8.69 -4.97
C ASP A 106 7.92 -8.45 -3.49
N ILE A 107 7.39 -9.47 -2.80
CA ILE A 107 7.13 -9.34 -1.37
C ILE A 107 8.42 -9.29 -0.54
N ILE A 108 9.43 -10.06 -0.90
CA ILE A 108 10.75 -10.02 -0.25
C ILE A 108 11.38 -8.63 -0.39
N ASN A 109 11.37 -8.06 -1.60
CA ASN A 109 11.90 -6.72 -1.83
C ASN A 109 11.09 -5.64 -1.09
N ARG A 110 9.76 -5.76 -1.08
CA ARG A 110 8.89 -4.86 -0.29
C ARG A 110 9.29 -4.88 1.19
N VAL A 111 9.46 -6.06 1.78
CA VAL A 111 9.88 -6.22 3.18
C VAL A 111 11.27 -5.63 3.42
N LYS A 112 12.22 -5.81 2.50
CA LYS A 112 13.55 -5.21 2.61
C LYS A 112 13.49 -3.67 2.66
N TYR A 113 12.69 -3.04 1.81
CA TYR A 113 12.51 -1.58 1.83
C TYR A 113 11.79 -1.10 3.11
N ASP A 114 10.82 -1.87 3.60
CA ASP A 114 10.12 -1.54 4.84
C ASP A 114 11.05 -1.62 6.05
N ILE A 115 11.91 -2.65 6.11
CA ILE A 115 12.93 -2.80 7.16
C ILE A 115 13.96 -1.67 7.05
N PHE A 116 14.47 -1.39 5.84
CA PHE A 116 15.40 -0.30 5.63
C PHE A 116 14.84 1.04 6.10
N TYR A 117 13.56 1.32 5.80
CA TYR A 117 12.88 2.52 6.26
C TYR A 117 12.83 2.58 7.79
N LEU A 118 12.51 1.47 8.46
CA LEU A 118 12.44 1.38 9.91
C LEU A 118 13.82 1.64 10.57
N GLU A 119 14.88 1.06 10.01
CA GLU A 119 16.25 1.20 10.51
C GLU A 119 16.87 2.58 10.27
N ASN A 120 16.45 3.25 9.18
CA ASN A 120 17.03 4.53 8.73
C ASN A 120 16.03 5.69 8.77
N TRP A 121 14.97 5.57 9.56
CA TRP A 121 13.94 6.59 9.64
C TRP A 121 14.53 7.96 9.98
N SER A 122 14.07 8.96 9.25
CA SER A 122 14.30 10.36 9.54
C SER A 122 13.19 11.20 8.91
N LEU A 123 12.95 12.37 9.49
CA LEU A 123 11.96 13.32 8.95
C LEU A 123 12.28 13.73 7.50
N LEU A 124 13.57 13.84 7.15
CA LEU A 124 14.00 14.12 5.77
C LEU A 124 13.64 12.98 4.81
N LEU A 125 13.75 11.73 5.26
CA LEU A 125 13.34 10.58 4.48
C LEU A 125 11.84 10.59 4.24
N ASP A 126 11.04 10.95 5.24
CA ASP A 126 9.59 11.08 5.09
C ASP A 126 9.22 12.17 4.08
N PHE A 127 9.81 13.35 4.15
CA PHE A 127 9.60 14.39 3.16
C PHE A 127 9.98 13.96 1.75
N LYS A 128 11.11 13.25 1.59
CA LYS A 128 11.52 12.69 0.30
C LYS A 128 10.47 11.71 -0.24
N ILE A 129 9.97 10.80 0.60
CA ILE A 129 8.96 9.81 0.21
C ILE A 129 7.68 10.52 -0.22
N ILE A 130 7.19 11.49 0.55
CA ILE A 130 5.98 12.27 0.23
C ILE A 130 6.15 12.99 -1.11
N PHE A 131 7.28 13.67 -1.31
CA PHE A 131 7.56 14.41 -2.54
C PHE A 131 7.56 13.50 -3.77
N VAL A 132 8.26 12.36 -3.71
CA VAL A 132 8.28 11.38 -4.80
C VAL A 132 6.89 10.79 -5.05
N THR A 133 6.11 10.55 -4.00
CA THR A 133 4.71 10.06 -4.13
C THR A 133 3.85 11.05 -4.92
N ILE A 134 3.95 12.36 -4.60
CA ILE A 134 3.20 13.40 -5.32
C ILE A 134 3.60 13.43 -6.80
N ILE A 135 4.90 13.37 -7.10
CA ILE A 135 5.39 13.34 -8.49
C ILE A 135 4.85 12.11 -9.23
N ASN A 136 4.88 10.94 -8.60
CA ASN A 136 4.39 9.70 -9.20
C ASN A 136 2.88 9.75 -9.44
N ALA A 137 2.10 10.31 -8.51
CA ALA A 137 0.66 10.49 -8.67
C ALA A 137 0.32 11.42 -9.85
N ILE A 138 1.07 12.51 -10.04
CA ILE A 138 0.88 13.45 -11.17
C ILE A 138 1.27 12.78 -12.51
N LYS A 139 2.37 12.05 -12.55
CA LYS A 139 2.83 11.35 -13.76
C LYS A 139 1.96 10.14 -14.13
N GLY A 140 1.15 9.66 -13.21
CA GLY A 140 0.40 8.42 -13.31
C GLY A 140 1.30 7.19 -13.15
N GLU A 141 1.16 6.49 -12.06
CA GLU A 141 1.94 5.28 -11.79
C GLU A 141 1.60 4.16 -12.78
N LYS A 142 2.63 3.58 -13.40
CA LYS A 142 2.45 2.44 -14.34
C LYS A 142 1.91 1.17 -13.67
N LYS A 143 2.05 1.04 -12.35
CA LYS A 143 1.59 -0.11 -11.54
C LYS A 143 0.37 0.20 -10.66
N ALA A 144 -0.26 1.37 -10.79
CA ALA A 144 -1.53 1.69 -10.15
C ALA A 144 -2.67 1.28 -11.08
N TYR A 145 -3.28 0.13 -10.85
CA TYR A 145 -4.44 -0.38 -11.57
C TYR A 145 -5.48 -0.96 -10.62
#